data_555c9e7e3e59cb80a4bfe030d80ce8b1
#
_entry.id   555c9e7e3e59cb80a4bfe030d80ce8b1
#
_cell.length_a   1.000
_cell.length_b   1.000
_cell.length_c   1.000
_cell.angle_alpha   90.00
_cell.angle_beta   90.00
_cell.angle_gamma   90.00
#
_symmetry.space_group_name_H-M   'P 1'
#
loop_
_entity.id
_entity.type
_entity.pdbx_description
1 polymer ?
#
loop_
_entity_poly.entity_id
_entity_poly.type
_entity_poly.pdbx_seq_one_letter_code
_entity_poly.pdbx_strand_id
1 'polypeptide(L)'
;MLHRVQQTVRYLGPAGADDRHANETARILRQLGADEELIVAGILHDNAKPARTLLWHRVGGVLLEWFAPRVRMRLAAGDSTFARYLDHARRGAELARAEGASERVVRLIARHHQRPTTKDERLLSRADWEALP
;
A
#
# COMPACT_ATOMS: atom_id res chain seq x y z
N MET A 1 11.60 -9.24 -5.90
CA MET A 1 12.64 -8.89 -4.91
C MET A 1 13.17 -7.48 -5.09
N LEU A 2 13.87 -7.17 -6.15
CA LEU A 2 14.42 -5.82 -6.46
C LEU A 2 13.37 -4.71 -6.43
N HIS A 3 12.15 -5.00 -6.88
CA HIS A 3 11.02 -4.09 -6.91
C HIS A 3 10.70 -3.47 -5.53
N ARG A 4 10.60 -4.29 -4.49
CA ARG A 4 10.26 -3.82 -3.14
C ARG A 4 11.37 -2.99 -2.50
N VAL A 5 12.62 -3.34 -2.76
CA VAL A 5 13.78 -2.56 -2.30
C VAL A 5 13.80 -1.20 -2.98
N GLN A 6 13.63 -1.15 -4.29
CA GLN A 6 13.61 0.11 -5.05
C GLN A 6 12.45 1.00 -4.58
N GLN A 7 11.27 0.43 -4.35
CA GLN A 7 10.13 1.17 -3.81
C GLN A 7 10.44 1.73 -2.42
N THR A 8 11.04 0.92 -1.55
CA THR A 8 11.43 1.35 -0.20
C THR A 8 12.42 2.52 -0.22
N VAL A 9 13.41 2.47 -1.10
CA VAL A 9 14.42 3.54 -1.23
C VAL A 9 13.80 4.88 -1.66
N ARG A 10 12.72 4.87 -2.43
CA ARG A 10 12.03 6.08 -2.86
C ARG A 10 11.40 6.88 -1.70
N TYR A 11 11.13 6.23 -0.57
CA TYR A 11 10.58 6.87 0.63
C TYR A 11 11.63 7.52 1.53
N LEU A 12 12.88 7.61 1.10
CA LEU A 12 13.93 8.35 1.80
C LEU A 12 13.83 9.87 1.67
N GLY A 13 12.78 10.36 1.01
CA GLY A 13 12.54 11.78 0.76
C GLY A 13 11.96 12.55 1.95
N PRO A 14 11.69 13.84 1.77
CA PRO A 14 11.15 14.72 2.79
C PRO A 14 9.74 14.31 3.25
N ALA A 15 9.26 14.92 4.36
CA ALA A 15 7.94 14.70 4.92
C ALA A 15 6.81 14.83 3.87
N GLY A 16 5.74 14.08 4.01
CA GLY A 16 4.60 14.06 3.07
C GLY A 16 4.77 13.08 1.88
N ALA A 17 5.79 12.22 1.91
CA ALA A 17 6.04 11.24 0.84
C ALA A 17 4.82 10.34 0.55
N ASP A 18 4.11 9.88 1.57
CA ASP A 18 2.94 9.02 1.40
C ASP A 18 1.78 9.78 0.71
N ASP A 19 1.55 11.04 1.05
CA ASP A 19 0.53 11.88 0.40
C ASP A 19 0.86 12.14 -1.08
N ARG A 20 2.12 12.46 -1.37
CA ARG A 20 2.58 12.64 -2.76
C ARG A 20 2.47 11.36 -3.56
N HIS A 21 2.81 10.22 -2.95
CA HIS A 21 2.68 8.92 -3.58
C HIS A 21 1.20 8.61 -3.91
N ALA A 22 0.28 8.85 -2.98
CA ALA A 22 -1.15 8.65 -3.20
C ALA A 22 -1.68 9.53 -4.35
N ASN A 23 -1.31 10.80 -4.38
CA ASN A 23 -1.71 11.73 -5.43
C ASN A 23 -1.13 11.31 -6.79
N GLU A 24 0.12 10.89 -6.84
CA GLU A 24 0.77 10.45 -8.06
C GLU A 24 0.19 9.12 -8.56
N THR A 25 -0.12 8.19 -7.67
CA THR A 25 -0.83 6.95 -8.00
C THR A 25 -2.17 7.26 -8.67
N ALA A 26 -2.94 8.18 -8.11
CA ALA A 26 -4.20 8.63 -8.69
C ALA A 26 -4.01 9.27 -10.08
N ARG A 27 -3.00 10.10 -10.23
CA ARG A 27 -2.67 10.75 -11.52
C ARG A 27 -2.36 9.72 -12.60
N ILE A 28 -1.53 8.73 -12.28
CA ILE A 28 -1.16 7.66 -13.22
C ILE A 28 -2.39 6.82 -13.58
N LEU A 29 -3.23 6.46 -12.61
CA LEU A 29 -4.47 5.73 -12.87
C LEU A 29 -5.40 6.48 -13.82
N ARG A 30 -5.55 7.80 -13.64
CA ARG A 30 -6.31 8.62 -14.60
C ARG A 30 -5.73 8.57 -16.01
N GLN A 31 -4.41 8.65 -16.15
CA GLN A 31 -3.73 8.55 -17.45
C GLN A 31 -3.91 7.16 -18.10
N LEU A 32 -4.03 6.11 -17.30
CA LEU A 32 -4.28 4.75 -17.77
C LEU A 32 -5.76 4.48 -18.08
N GLY A 33 -6.64 5.49 -17.95
CA GLY A 33 -8.06 5.36 -18.22
C GLY A 33 -8.85 4.59 -17.16
N ALA A 34 -8.36 4.54 -15.92
CA ALA A 34 -9.06 3.92 -14.81
C ALA A 34 -10.37 4.66 -14.47
N ASP A 35 -11.37 3.91 -14.01
CA ASP A 35 -12.60 4.50 -13.51
C ASP A 35 -12.42 5.11 -12.10
N GLU A 36 -13.45 5.82 -11.62
CA GLU A 36 -13.38 6.53 -10.34
C GLU A 36 -13.12 5.61 -9.16
N GLU A 37 -13.73 4.44 -9.10
CA GLU A 37 -13.52 3.50 -8.00
C GLU A 37 -12.06 3.02 -7.93
N LEU A 38 -11.45 2.76 -9.08
CA LEU A 38 -10.05 2.35 -9.13
C LEU A 38 -9.12 3.50 -8.71
N ILE A 39 -9.45 4.74 -9.10
CA ILE A 39 -8.72 5.94 -8.67
C ILE A 39 -8.85 6.12 -7.15
N VAL A 40 -10.06 5.96 -6.58
CA VAL A 40 -10.28 6.01 -5.13
C VAL A 40 -9.45 4.95 -4.41
N ALA A 41 -9.42 3.71 -4.92
CA ALA A 41 -8.57 2.67 -4.38
C ALA A 41 -7.09 3.07 -4.42
N GLY A 42 -6.64 3.71 -5.49
CA GLY A 42 -5.28 4.25 -5.62
C GLY A 42 -4.94 5.31 -4.57
N ILE A 43 -5.87 6.18 -4.26
CA ILE A 43 -5.68 7.21 -3.22
C ILE A 43 -5.63 6.58 -1.82
N LEU A 44 -6.47 5.60 -1.55
CA LEU A 44 -6.69 5.05 -0.22
C LEU A 44 -5.83 3.83 0.12
N HIS A 45 -5.16 3.19 -0.87
CA HIS A 45 -4.51 1.90 -0.66
C HIS A 45 -3.48 1.89 0.47
N ASP A 46 -2.80 3.00 0.70
CA ASP A 46 -1.81 3.18 1.76
C ASP A 46 -2.31 4.01 2.95
N ASN A 47 -3.60 4.32 3.00
CA ASN A 47 -4.18 5.26 3.99
C ASN A 47 -4.02 4.79 5.46
N ALA A 48 -3.92 3.49 5.70
CA ALA A 48 -3.73 2.94 7.04
C ALA A 48 -2.25 2.83 7.46
N LYS A 49 -1.30 3.25 6.62
CA LYS A 49 0.10 3.35 7.05
C LYS A 49 0.22 4.34 8.20
N PRO A 50 0.91 3.99 9.30
CA PRO A 50 1.12 4.93 10.39
C PRO A 50 1.88 6.17 9.94
N ALA A 51 1.45 7.36 10.42
CA ALA A 51 2.12 8.63 10.10
C ALA A 51 3.60 8.65 10.56
N ARG A 52 3.92 7.86 11.60
CA ARG A 52 5.29 7.70 12.13
C ARG A 52 6.04 6.54 11.52
N THR A 53 5.70 6.11 10.30
CA THR A 53 6.43 5.05 9.61
C THR A 53 7.84 5.53 9.28
N LEU A 54 8.82 4.86 9.87
CA LEU A 54 10.24 5.13 9.67
C LEU A 54 10.82 4.19 8.62
N LEU A 55 12.01 4.52 8.12
CA LEU A 55 12.70 3.70 7.13
C LEU A 55 12.89 2.25 7.61
N TRP A 56 13.26 2.05 8.88
CA TRP A 56 13.46 0.70 9.41
C TRP A 56 12.19 -0.17 9.40
N HIS A 57 10.99 0.43 9.54
CA HIS A 57 9.73 -0.31 9.39
C HIS A 57 9.59 -0.87 7.97
N ARG A 58 9.94 -0.06 6.97
CA ARG A 58 9.85 -0.44 5.55
C ARG A 58 10.87 -1.53 5.22
N VAL A 59 12.12 -1.35 5.60
CA VAL A 59 13.19 -2.34 5.40
C VAL A 59 12.91 -3.62 6.17
N GLY A 60 12.53 -3.51 7.46
CA GLY A 60 12.19 -4.66 8.30
C GLY A 60 11.02 -5.46 7.74
N GLY A 61 9.98 -4.79 7.24
CA GLY A 61 8.84 -5.44 6.59
C GLY A 61 9.23 -6.26 5.37
N VAL A 62 10.08 -5.70 4.50
CA VAL A 62 10.60 -6.41 3.32
C VAL A 62 11.45 -7.62 3.71
N LEU A 63 12.36 -7.45 4.67
CA LEU A 63 13.22 -8.55 5.13
C LEU A 63 12.40 -9.69 5.77
N LEU A 64 11.41 -9.36 6.58
CA LEU A 64 10.53 -10.36 7.18
C LEU A 64 9.68 -11.10 6.13
N GLU A 65 9.20 -10.38 5.12
CA GLU A 65 8.45 -10.99 4.01
C GLU A 65 9.27 -12.06 3.29
N TRP A 66 10.57 -11.82 3.12
CA TRP A 66 11.45 -12.74 2.38
C TRP A 66 12.01 -13.87 3.22
N PHE A 67 12.43 -13.58 4.44
CA PHE A 67 13.20 -14.52 5.25
C PHE A 67 12.41 -15.15 6.39
N ALA A 68 11.33 -14.52 6.85
CA ALA A 68 10.57 -14.98 8.00
C ALA A 68 9.06 -14.62 7.91
N PRO A 69 8.31 -15.09 6.89
CA PRO A 69 6.92 -14.69 6.67
C PRO A 69 6.00 -15.06 7.84
N ARG A 70 6.28 -16.15 8.56
CA ARG A 70 5.49 -16.54 9.75
C ARG A 70 5.69 -15.59 10.93
N VAL A 71 6.92 -15.12 11.13
CA VAL A 71 7.24 -14.10 12.15
C VAL A 71 6.55 -12.78 11.77
N ARG A 72 6.59 -12.40 10.49
CA ARG A 72 5.89 -11.23 9.98
C ARG A 72 4.40 -11.27 10.31
N MET A 73 3.74 -12.40 10.05
CA MET A 73 2.31 -12.58 10.37
C MET A 73 2.01 -12.41 11.86
N ARG A 74 2.84 -12.96 12.74
CA ARG A 74 2.68 -12.82 14.20
C ARG A 74 2.86 -11.37 14.65
N LEU A 75 3.86 -10.68 14.13
CA LEU A 75 4.10 -9.27 14.45
C LEU A 75 2.98 -8.35 13.91
N ALA A 76 2.44 -8.64 12.74
CA ALA A 76 1.35 -7.89 12.13
C ALA A 76 0.04 -7.95 12.94
N ALA A 77 -0.15 -8.98 13.75
CA ALA A 77 -1.33 -9.12 14.61
C ALA A 77 -1.34 -8.19 15.84
N GLY A 78 -0.22 -7.55 16.17
CA GLY A 78 -0.09 -6.64 17.31
C GLY A 78 -0.58 -5.22 17.05
N ASP A 79 -0.33 -4.33 18.01
CA ASP A 79 -0.76 -2.91 17.97
C ASP A 79 0.40 -1.90 17.88
N SER A 80 1.66 -2.36 17.77
CA SER A 80 2.79 -1.48 17.59
C SER A 80 2.72 -0.73 16.26
N THR A 81 3.46 0.36 16.13
CA THR A 81 3.62 1.08 14.84
C THR A 81 4.11 0.13 13.74
N PHE A 82 5.05 -0.75 14.08
CA PHE A 82 5.54 -1.74 13.13
C PHE A 82 4.46 -2.76 12.73
N ALA A 83 3.67 -3.27 13.68
CA ALA A 83 2.54 -4.15 13.41
C ALA A 83 1.52 -3.50 12.46
N ARG A 84 1.15 -2.25 12.72
CA ARG A 84 0.23 -1.47 11.88
C ARG A 84 0.78 -1.24 10.49
N TYR A 85 2.07 -0.99 10.36
CA TYR A 85 2.73 -0.89 9.06
C TYR A 85 2.66 -2.22 8.29
N LEU A 86 2.98 -3.34 8.93
CA LEU A 86 2.95 -4.66 8.31
C LEU A 86 1.56 -5.06 7.80
N ASP A 87 0.52 -4.63 8.52
CA ASP A 87 -0.88 -5.01 8.27
C ASP A 87 -1.72 -3.89 7.63
N HIS A 88 -1.08 -2.86 7.09
CA HIS A 88 -1.79 -1.66 6.62
C HIS A 88 -2.79 -1.95 5.49
N ALA A 89 -2.53 -2.93 4.64
CA ALA A 89 -3.46 -3.28 3.55
C ALA A 89 -4.81 -3.78 4.09
N ARG A 90 -4.80 -4.70 5.05
CA ARG A 90 -6.02 -5.19 5.69
C ARG A 90 -6.73 -4.10 6.49
N ARG A 91 -5.98 -3.38 7.31
CA ARG A 91 -6.53 -2.28 8.13
C ARG A 91 -7.08 -1.15 7.28
N GLY A 92 -6.41 -0.82 6.18
CA GLY A 92 -6.89 0.17 5.22
C GLY A 92 -8.17 -0.25 4.53
N ALA A 93 -8.31 -1.52 4.19
CA ALA A 93 -9.54 -2.07 3.62
C ALA A 93 -10.70 -2.00 4.62
N GLU A 94 -10.48 -2.35 5.89
CA GLU A 94 -11.49 -2.24 6.95
C GLU A 94 -11.92 -0.79 7.19
N LEU A 95 -10.96 0.14 7.22
CA LEU A 95 -11.24 1.57 7.35
C LEU A 95 -12.07 2.08 6.18
N ALA A 96 -11.70 1.74 4.96
CA ALA A 96 -12.45 2.13 3.76
C ALA A 96 -13.89 1.58 3.79
N ARG A 97 -14.07 0.33 4.23
CA ARG A 97 -15.42 -0.27 4.40
C ARG A 97 -16.23 0.49 5.43
N ALA A 98 -15.65 0.84 6.58
CA ALA A 98 -16.31 1.61 7.63
C ALA A 98 -16.72 3.00 7.15
N GLU A 99 -15.98 3.60 6.24
CA GLU A 99 -16.28 4.90 5.61
C GLU A 99 -17.24 4.82 4.42
N GLY A 100 -17.74 3.62 4.10
CA GLY A 100 -18.76 3.43 3.07
C GLY A 100 -18.21 3.16 1.67
N ALA A 101 -16.94 2.81 1.51
CA ALA A 101 -16.39 2.44 0.22
C ALA A 101 -17.07 1.18 -0.33
N SER A 102 -17.09 1.05 -1.67
CA SER A 102 -17.63 -0.15 -2.32
C SER A 102 -16.78 -1.39 -2.01
N GLU A 103 -17.38 -2.57 -2.08
CA GLU A 103 -16.64 -3.84 -1.89
C GLU A 103 -15.53 -4.04 -2.93
N ARG A 104 -15.69 -3.46 -4.13
CA ARG A 104 -14.62 -3.43 -5.14
C ARG A 104 -13.41 -2.66 -4.65
N VAL A 105 -13.62 -1.44 -4.12
CA VAL A 105 -12.54 -0.60 -3.55
C VAL A 105 -11.89 -1.29 -2.36
N VAL A 106 -12.70 -1.82 -1.44
CA VAL A 106 -12.22 -2.55 -0.25
C VAL A 106 -11.32 -3.71 -0.64
N ARG A 107 -11.74 -4.52 -1.61
CA ARG A 107 -10.95 -5.67 -2.09
C ARG A 107 -9.64 -5.24 -2.74
N LEU A 108 -9.66 -4.19 -3.56
CA LEU A 108 -8.45 -3.66 -4.18
C LEU A 108 -7.43 -3.21 -3.14
N ILE A 109 -7.87 -2.51 -2.10
CA ILE A 109 -7.01 -2.08 -0.99
C ILE A 109 -6.46 -3.29 -0.23
N ALA A 110 -7.29 -4.25 0.13
CA ALA A 110 -6.89 -5.44 0.87
C ALA A 110 -5.81 -6.26 0.14
N ARG A 111 -5.87 -6.28 -1.17
CA ARG A 111 -5.02 -7.13 -2.01
C ARG A 111 -3.84 -6.41 -2.67
N HIS A 112 -3.64 -5.11 -2.44
CA HIS A 112 -2.66 -4.35 -3.22
C HIS A 112 -1.20 -4.81 -3.06
N HIS A 113 -0.87 -5.55 -2.00
CA HIS A 113 0.45 -6.18 -1.82
C HIS A 113 0.53 -7.62 -2.31
N GLN A 114 -0.59 -8.21 -2.74
CA GLN A 114 -0.62 -9.57 -3.28
C GLN A 114 -0.31 -9.55 -4.79
N ARG A 115 0.02 -10.72 -5.32
CA ARG A 115 0.20 -10.85 -6.77
C ARG A 115 -1.11 -10.50 -7.49
N PRO A 116 -1.08 -9.56 -8.45
CA PRO A 116 -2.28 -9.17 -9.17
C PRO A 116 -2.87 -10.32 -10.00
N THR A 117 -4.18 -10.52 -9.92
CA THR A 117 -4.91 -11.55 -10.67
C THR A 117 -5.96 -10.96 -11.61
N THR A 118 -6.41 -9.73 -11.38
CA THR A 118 -7.40 -9.05 -12.21
C THR A 118 -6.79 -7.89 -12.98
N LYS A 119 -7.52 -7.37 -13.99
CA LYS A 119 -7.11 -6.16 -14.71
C LYS A 119 -6.95 -4.96 -13.78
N ASP A 120 -7.92 -4.76 -12.88
CA ASP A 120 -7.91 -3.67 -11.90
C ASP A 120 -6.70 -3.76 -10.97
N GLU A 121 -6.44 -4.95 -10.44
CA GLU A 121 -5.28 -5.18 -9.57
C GLU A 121 -3.95 -4.92 -10.30
N ARG A 122 -3.87 -5.27 -11.58
CA ARG A 122 -2.68 -4.98 -12.40
C ARG A 122 -2.50 -3.47 -12.65
N LEU A 123 -3.58 -2.76 -12.92
CA LEU A 123 -3.52 -1.31 -13.10
C LEU A 123 -3.12 -0.60 -11.81
N LEU A 124 -3.70 -0.98 -10.68
CA LEU A 124 -3.35 -0.44 -9.37
C LEU A 124 -1.88 -0.74 -9.02
N SER A 125 -1.45 -1.97 -9.19
CA SER A 125 -0.07 -2.38 -8.93
C SER A 125 0.93 -1.62 -9.80
N ARG A 126 0.62 -1.40 -11.07
CA ARG A 126 1.44 -0.61 -11.99
C ARG A 126 1.51 0.85 -11.54
N ALA A 127 0.39 1.47 -11.24
CA ALA A 127 0.35 2.86 -10.80
C ALA A 127 1.08 3.07 -9.47
N ASP A 128 0.87 2.18 -8.51
CA ASP A 128 1.59 2.16 -7.24
C ASP A 128 3.11 2.05 -7.43
N TRP A 129 3.53 1.20 -8.36
CA TRP A 129 4.95 1.03 -8.68
C TRP A 129 5.57 2.25 -9.36
N GLU A 130 4.89 2.83 -10.34
CA GLU A 130 5.39 3.96 -11.11
C GLU A 130 5.32 5.28 -10.34
N ALA A 131 4.43 5.40 -9.35
CA ALA A 131 4.27 6.61 -8.55
C ALA A 131 5.51 6.90 -7.71
N LEU A 132 6.00 8.12 -7.82
CA LEU A 132 7.06 8.64 -6.96
C LEU A 132 6.44 9.31 -5.73
N PRO A 133 7.09 9.20 -4.55
CA PRO A 133 6.67 9.92 -3.37
C PRO A 133 6.97 11.42 -3.42
#